data_5f6faccb88b09fb2a994dda604d43241
#
_entry.id   5f6faccb88b09fb2a994dda604d43241
#
_cell.length_a   1.000
_cell.length_b   1.000
_cell.length_c   1.000
_cell.angle_alpha   90.00
_cell.angle_beta   90.00
_cell.angle_gamma   90.00
#
_symmetry.space_group_name_H-M   'P 1'
#
loop_
_entity.id
_entity.type
_entity.pdbx_description
1 polymer ?
#
loop_
_entity_poly.entity_id
_entity_poly.type
_entity_poly.pdbx_seq_one_letter_code
_entity_poly.pdbx_strand_id
1 'polypeptide(L)'
;LALVFGLGPYFGELIVFAWAAFLAISVAVLALPAWRLEARNRLRMLGGTRAAAAFLIAAIFVAPFALAWLKGGAQPMNARQAGFWSANLAAFVIPDPAVQPALAVLAPLHRMIRKGVAGHEAFLGYVLLASSLFGVFRIRDFWNRLCFVAAMAFLVLSLGPTLKVFSTDTGLPLPYSFLMSVPPFSMGRTPVRCVLFALFLLAIPAARGLSSIEGRGARGRVMVAIVVALAGIEMWSPRPRAERFESPLDLSRLVPGGVCNIPLTTLDGFAVLLQTQHRRPIVTGLVSRRSQEVADHVNRLGDLLDHDPAAFAQQLLAWNVTNVILEPGAPDGLEASLPALGLNVIDLRGSGGRVQ
;
A
#
# COMPACT_ATOMS: atom_id res chain seq x y z
N LEU A 1 -0.53 -8.01 -20.42
CA LEU A 1 0.75 -7.29 -20.52
C LEU A 1 0.54 -5.78 -20.37
N ALA A 2 -0.35 -5.12 -21.16
CA ALA A 2 -0.62 -3.68 -21.06
C ALA A 2 -1.14 -3.26 -19.68
N LEU A 3 -1.96 -4.07 -19.01
CA LEU A 3 -2.42 -3.84 -17.63
C LEU A 3 -1.27 -3.94 -16.61
N VAL A 4 -0.33 -4.86 -16.81
CA VAL A 4 0.87 -5.01 -15.99
C VAL A 4 1.81 -3.81 -16.19
N PHE A 5 1.95 -3.30 -17.40
CA PHE A 5 2.75 -2.11 -17.69
C PHE A 5 2.09 -0.81 -17.20
N GLY A 6 0.75 -0.68 -17.28
CA GLY A 6 0.01 0.48 -16.76
C GLY A 6 0.01 0.59 -15.24
N LEU A 7 0.12 -0.54 -14.54
CA LEU A 7 0.27 -0.61 -13.09
C LEU A 7 1.75 -0.63 -12.66
N GLY A 8 2.67 -0.66 -13.62
CA GLY A 8 4.11 -0.84 -13.45
C GLY A 8 4.78 0.07 -12.41
N PRO A 9 4.54 1.39 -12.39
CA PRO A 9 5.20 2.27 -11.42
C PRO A 9 4.85 1.94 -9.96
N TYR A 10 3.62 1.48 -9.72
CA TYR A 10 3.18 1.08 -8.37
C TYR A 10 3.64 -0.32 -7.98
N PHE A 11 3.65 -1.25 -8.93
CA PHE A 11 4.04 -2.64 -8.67
C PHE A 11 5.55 -2.87 -8.75
N GLY A 12 6.29 -2.03 -9.49
CA GLY A 12 7.73 -2.19 -9.65
C GLY A 12 8.48 -2.14 -8.31
N GLU A 13 8.18 -1.17 -7.47
CA GLU A 13 8.77 -1.07 -6.13
C GLU A 13 8.40 -2.23 -5.24
N LEU A 14 7.13 -2.64 -5.32
CA LEU A 14 6.62 -3.76 -4.56
C LEU A 14 7.30 -5.05 -4.96
N ILE A 15 7.53 -5.26 -6.26
CA ILE A 15 8.23 -6.44 -6.80
C ILE A 15 9.70 -6.44 -6.34
N VAL A 16 10.40 -5.32 -6.43
CA VAL A 16 11.81 -5.23 -5.96
C VAL A 16 11.89 -5.49 -4.47
N PHE A 17 11.00 -4.90 -3.68
CA PHE A 17 10.91 -5.14 -2.24
C PHE A 17 10.62 -6.61 -1.92
N ALA A 18 9.66 -7.21 -2.61
CA ALA A 18 9.31 -8.62 -2.43
C ALA A 18 10.47 -9.54 -2.78
N TRP A 19 11.16 -9.28 -3.89
CA TRP A 19 12.32 -10.07 -4.29
C TRP A 19 13.48 -9.91 -3.30
N ALA A 20 13.76 -8.71 -2.83
CA ALA A 20 14.80 -8.48 -1.83
C ALA A 20 14.46 -9.17 -0.50
N ALA A 21 13.21 -9.08 -0.06
CA ALA A 21 12.75 -9.77 1.15
C ALA A 21 12.77 -11.29 0.97
N PHE A 22 12.28 -11.79 -0.17
CA PHE A 22 12.33 -13.23 -0.47
C PHE A 22 13.77 -13.75 -0.53
N LEU A 23 14.68 -13.01 -1.15
CA LEU A 23 16.09 -13.36 -1.20
C LEU A 23 16.71 -13.37 0.20
N ALA A 24 16.46 -12.34 1.01
CA ALA A 24 16.96 -12.25 2.38
C ALA A 24 16.43 -13.41 3.25
N ILE A 25 15.14 -13.73 3.15
CA ILE A 25 14.52 -14.86 3.86
C ILE A 25 15.12 -16.17 3.38
N SER A 26 15.30 -16.33 2.06
CA SER A 26 15.91 -17.55 1.48
C SER A 26 17.34 -17.74 1.97
N VAL A 27 18.13 -16.68 2.01
CA VAL A 27 19.50 -16.71 2.56
C VAL A 27 19.50 -17.07 4.05
N ALA A 28 18.60 -16.46 4.83
CA ALA A 28 18.48 -16.76 6.26
C ALA A 28 18.09 -18.24 6.50
N VAL A 29 17.15 -18.77 5.72
CA VAL A 29 16.74 -20.17 5.79
C VAL A 29 17.87 -21.10 5.35
N LEU A 30 18.60 -20.74 4.29
CA LEU A 30 19.76 -21.51 3.82
C LEU A 30 20.94 -21.46 4.79
N ALA A 31 21.00 -20.47 5.69
CA ALA A 31 21.97 -20.44 6.77
C ALA A 31 21.73 -21.55 7.81
N LEU A 32 20.51 -22.10 7.90
CA LEU A 32 20.20 -23.21 8.80
C LEU A 32 20.77 -24.52 8.24
N PRO A 33 21.63 -25.26 9.00
CA PRO A 33 22.31 -26.45 8.50
C PRO A 33 21.37 -27.54 7.99
N ALA A 34 20.23 -27.74 8.66
CA ALA A 34 19.23 -28.74 8.30
C ALA A 34 18.59 -28.52 6.92
N TRP A 35 18.52 -27.25 6.47
CA TRP A 35 17.88 -26.87 5.22
C TRP A 35 18.86 -26.74 4.06
N ARG A 36 20.14 -26.54 4.40
CA ARG A 36 21.20 -26.33 3.41
C ARG A 36 21.43 -27.57 2.53
N LEU A 37 21.38 -28.77 3.11
CA LEU A 37 21.60 -30.01 2.38
C LEU A 37 20.46 -30.28 1.40
N GLU A 38 19.23 -30.13 1.84
CA GLU A 38 18.06 -30.34 0.98
C GLU A 38 17.96 -29.30 -0.13
N ALA A 39 18.22 -28.03 0.17
CA ALA A 39 18.28 -26.97 -0.84
C ALA A 39 19.36 -27.24 -1.89
N ARG A 40 20.55 -27.66 -1.46
CA ARG A 40 21.65 -28.02 -2.37
C ARG A 40 21.28 -29.18 -3.31
N ASN A 41 20.61 -30.19 -2.80
CA ASN A 41 20.16 -31.32 -3.60
C ASN A 41 19.10 -30.92 -4.62
N ARG A 42 18.14 -30.07 -4.21
CA ARG A 42 17.08 -29.57 -5.08
C ARG A 42 17.59 -28.60 -6.16
N LEU A 43 18.51 -27.70 -5.82
CA LEU A 43 19.14 -26.78 -6.78
C LEU A 43 19.94 -27.57 -7.84
N ARG A 44 20.62 -28.67 -7.47
CA ARG A 44 21.27 -29.54 -8.42
C ARG A 44 20.30 -30.21 -9.40
N MET A 45 19.09 -30.56 -8.93
CA MET A 45 18.05 -31.17 -9.78
C MET A 45 17.43 -30.15 -10.77
N LEU A 46 17.42 -28.85 -10.45
CA LEU A 46 16.91 -27.80 -11.37
C LEU A 46 17.81 -27.59 -12.58
N GLY A 47 19.06 -28.05 -12.55
CA GLY A 47 20.07 -27.85 -13.59
C GLY A 47 20.51 -26.36 -13.64
N GLY A 48 21.82 -26.14 -13.72
CA GLY A 48 22.37 -24.76 -13.69
C GLY A 48 21.81 -23.85 -14.76
N THR A 49 21.49 -24.37 -15.94
CA THR A 49 20.90 -23.60 -17.08
C THR A 49 19.50 -23.08 -16.78
N ARG A 50 18.63 -23.88 -16.15
CA ARG A 50 17.27 -23.45 -15.80
C ARG A 50 17.27 -22.43 -14.67
N ALA A 51 18.12 -22.60 -13.68
CA ALA A 51 18.29 -21.63 -12.61
C ALA A 51 18.86 -20.30 -13.14
N ALA A 52 19.85 -20.34 -14.03
CA ALA A 52 20.41 -19.17 -14.69
C ALA A 52 19.37 -18.46 -15.57
N ALA A 53 18.57 -19.20 -16.33
CA ALA A 53 17.50 -18.62 -17.15
C ALA A 53 16.43 -17.93 -16.28
N ALA A 54 16.00 -18.56 -15.18
CA ALA A 54 15.04 -17.95 -14.25
C ALA A 54 15.60 -16.67 -13.61
N PHE A 55 16.88 -16.68 -13.21
CA PHE A 55 17.56 -15.51 -12.69
C PHE A 55 17.67 -14.38 -13.72
N LEU A 56 18.04 -14.71 -14.96
CA LEU A 56 18.14 -13.74 -16.05
C LEU A 56 16.78 -13.11 -16.36
N ILE A 57 15.73 -13.91 -16.44
CA ILE A 57 14.36 -13.40 -16.64
C ILE A 57 13.97 -12.46 -15.49
N ALA A 58 14.19 -12.87 -14.24
CA ALA A 58 13.91 -12.02 -13.08
C ALA A 58 14.72 -10.71 -13.13
N ALA A 59 16.01 -10.78 -13.49
CA ALA A 59 16.87 -9.60 -13.62
C ALA A 59 16.38 -8.64 -14.71
N ILE A 60 15.95 -9.14 -15.87
CA ILE A 60 15.39 -8.32 -16.97
C ILE A 60 14.13 -7.57 -16.48
N PHE A 61 13.27 -8.20 -15.69
CA PHE A 61 12.08 -7.54 -15.15
C PHE A 61 12.38 -6.55 -14.03
N VAL A 62 13.40 -6.79 -13.22
CA VAL A 62 13.77 -5.94 -12.07
C VAL A 62 14.69 -4.78 -12.47
N ALA A 63 15.56 -4.97 -13.46
CA ALA A 63 16.58 -3.98 -13.84
C ALA A 63 16.00 -2.60 -14.21
N PRO A 64 14.93 -2.45 -15.00
CA PRO A 64 14.37 -1.13 -15.32
C PRO A 64 13.95 -0.35 -14.08
N PHE A 65 13.36 -1.04 -13.10
CA PHE A 65 12.91 -0.43 -11.83
C PHE A 65 14.10 -0.07 -10.93
N ALA A 66 15.09 -0.94 -10.86
CA ALA A 66 16.32 -0.68 -10.12
C ALA A 66 17.09 0.52 -10.70
N LEU A 67 17.18 0.61 -12.05
CA LEU A 67 17.80 1.73 -12.73
C LEU A 67 17.03 3.05 -12.55
N ALA A 68 15.71 3.02 -12.66
CA ALA A 68 14.87 4.18 -12.39
C ALA A 68 15.02 4.66 -10.94
N TRP A 69 15.14 3.72 -10.01
CA TRP A 69 15.38 4.01 -8.62
C TRP A 69 16.75 4.65 -8.36
N LEU A 70 17.81 4.13 -8.94
CA LEU A 70 19.16 4.68 -8.83
C LEU A 70 19.25 6.10 -9.40
N LYS A 71 18.47 6.41 -10.44
CA LYS A 71 18.43 7.75 -11.07
C LYS A 71 17.54 8.74 -10.32
N GLY A 72 16.48 8.27 -9.68
CA GLY A 72 15.45 9.12 -9.10
C GLY A 72 15.74 9.68 -7.71
N GLY A 73 16.84 9.29 -7.07
CA GLY A 73 17.18 9.69 -5.69
C GLY A 73 16.08 9.23 -4.72
N ALA A 74 16.30 8.12 -4.03
CA ALA A 74 15.32 7.62 -3.07
C ALA A 74 15.28 8.53 -1.84
N GLN A 75 14.16 9.18 -1.60
CA GLN A 75 13.92 9.78 -0.29
C GLN A 75 13.66 8.68 0.73
N PRO A 76 14.44 8.62 1.83
CA PRO A 76 14.20 7.68 2.91
C PRO A 76 12.83 7.98 3.53
N MET A 77 12.08 6.92 3.78
CA MET A 77 10.78 7.04 4.40
C MET A 77 10.91 7.43 5.86
N ASN A 78 10.01 8.31 6.30
CA ASN A 78 9.82 8.61 7.70
C ASN A 78 9.14 7.42 8.42
N ALA A 79 9.68 7.02 9.58
CA ALA A 79 9.13 5.95 10.42
C ALA A 79 7.65 6.17 10.77
N ARG A 80 7.23 7.41 10.95
CA ARG A 80 5.83 7.78 11.20
C ARG A 80 4.91 7.41 10.03
N GLN A 81 5.35 7.65 8.78
CA GLN A 81 4.58 7.27 7.59
C GLN A 81 4.52 5.76 7.42
N ALA A 82 5.65 5.06 7.61
CA ALA A 82 5.67 3.61 7.56
C ALA A 82 4.76 3.02 8.64
N GLY A 83 4.80 3.59 9.85
CA GLY A 83 3.90 3.22 10.93
C GLY A 83 2.42 3.42 10.58
N PHE A 84 2.06 4.54 9.95
CA PHE A 84 0.68 4.80 9.53
C PHE A 84 0.15 3.71 8.58
N TRP A 85 0.96 3.28 7.59
CA TRP A 85 0.61 2.28 6.59
C TRP A 85 0.97 0.83 6.99
N SER A 86 1.16 0.55 8.26
CA SER A 86 1.47 -0.78 8.80
C SER A 86 0.21 -1.56 9.12
N ALA A 87 0.28 -2.88 8.99
CA ALA A 87 -0.79 -3.75 9.42
C ALA A 87 -0.93 -3.73 10.97
N ASN A 88 -2.17 -3.91 11.42
CA ASN A 88 -2.46 -4.21 12.81
C ASN A 88 -2.46 -5.73 13.01
N LEU A 89 -1.85 -6.24 14.06
CA LEU A 89 -1.79 -7.68 14.30
C LEU A 89 -3.19 -8.32 14.38
N ALA A 90 -4.14 -7.63 15.01
CA ALA A 90 -5.51 -8.09 15.12
C ALA A 90 -6.23 -8.15 13.76
N ALA A 91 -5.83 -7.28 12.80
CA ALA A 91 -6.44 -7.26 11.46
C ALA A 91 -6.12 -8.52 10.63
N PHE A 92 -5.11 -9.31 10.97
CA PHE A 92 -4.85 -10.58 10.31
C PHE A 92 -5.96 -11.62 10.56
N VAL A 93 -6.64 -11.52 11.70
CA VAL A 93 -7.67 -12.47 12.13
C VAL A 93 -9.04 -11.83 12.30
N ILE A 94 -9.15 -10.52 12.33
CA ILE A 94 -10.43 -9.81 12.44
C ILE A 94 -10.71 -9.14 11.09
N PRO A 95 -11.70 -9.62 10.33
CA PRO A 95 -12.06 -9.06 9.03
C PRO A 95 -12.70 -7.67 9.17
N ASP A 96 -12.56 -6.85 8.15
CA ASP A 96 -13.35 -5.63 8.02
C ASP A 96 -14.75 -6.00 7.50
N PRO A 97 -15.81 -5.74 8.25
CA PRO A 97 -17.18 -6.09 7.86
C PRO A 97 -17.65 -5.34 6.60
N ALA A 98 -17.04 -4.20 6.27
CA ALA A 98 -17.33 -3.48 5.03
C ALA A 98 -16.73 -4.19 3.81
N VAL A 99 -15.62 -4.90 4.00
CA VAL A 99 -14.91 -5.64 2.93
C VAL A 99 -15.38 -7.10 2.87
N GLN A 100 -15.57 -7.74 4.03
CA GLN A 100 -16.03 -9.14 4.16
C GLN A 100 -17.40 -9.22 4.86
N PRO A 101 -18.50 -8.92 4.17
CA PRO A 101 -19.83 -8.89 4.78
C PRO A 101 -20.31 -10.27 5.29
N ALA A 102 -19.80 -11.37 4.72
CA ALA A 102 -20.10 -12.72 5.21
C ALA A 102 -19.61 -12.93 6.66
N LEU A 103 -18.65 -12.14 7.14
CA LEU A 103 -18.09 -12.19 8.48
C LEU A 103 -18.52 -11.00 9.35
N ALA A 104 -19.60 -10.31 9.00
CA ALA A 104 -20.10 -9.13 9.71
C ALA A 104 -20.45 -9.38 11.19
N VAL A 105 -20.66 -10.62 11.59
CA VAL A 105 -20.81 -11.03 13.00
C VAL A 105 -19.62 -10.62 13.86
N LEU A 106 -18.43 -10.44 13.27
CA LEU A 106 -17.21 -10.00 13.93
C LEU A 106 -17.03 -8.47 13.97
N ALA A 107 -18.02 -7.71 13.47
CA ALA A 107 -18.00 -6.25 13.48
C ALA A 107 -17.73 -5.61 14.86
N PRO A 108 -18.25 -6.15 15.99
CA PRO A 108 -17.92 -5.61 17.31
C PRO A 108 -16.42 -5.67 17.63
N LEU A 109 -15.75 -6.76 17.25
CA LEU A 109 -14.30 -6.92 17.43
C LEU A 109 -13.52 -5.99 16.50
N HIS A 110 -13.98 -5.80 15.26
CA HIS A 110 -13.35 -4.88 14.33
C HIS A 110 -13.36 -3.43 14.85
N ARG A 111 -14.42 -3.00 15.56
CA ARG A 111 -14.52 -1.65 16.14
C ARG A 111 -13.43 -1.38 17.19
N MET A 112 -12.83 -2.42 17.78
CA MET A 112 -11.70 -2.30 18.70
C MET A 112 -10.39 -1.96 17.98
N ILE A 113 -10.34 -2.19 16.67
CA ILE A 113 -9.21 -1.75 15.83
C ILE A 113 -9.41 -0.26 15.57
N ARG A 114 -8.43 0.56 15.93
CA ARG A 114 -8.53 2.02 15.89
C ARG A 114 -8.87 2.53 14.49
N LYS A 115 -9.94 3.33 14.37
CA LYS A 115 -10.26 4.09 13.15
C LYS A 115 -9.13 5.07 12.85
N GLY A 116 -8.76 5.20 11.58
CA GLY A 116 -7.77 6.18 11.11
C GLY A 116 -6.33 5.66 10.99
N VAL A 117 -6.12 4.36 11.13
CA VAL A 117 -4.85 3.71 10.77
C VAL A 117 -5.11 2.95 9.47
N ALA A 118 -4.44 3.31 8.39
CA ALA A 118 -4.43 2.49 7.18
C ALA A 118 -3.86 1.11 7.54
N GLY A 119 -4.35 0.05 6.92
CA GLY A 119 -3.87 -1.31 7.22
C GLY A 119 -4.86 -2.19 7.97
N HIS A 120 -6.14 -1.79 8.02
CA HIS A 120 -7.22 -2.65 8.53
C HIS A 120 -7.54 -3.81 7.58
N GLU A 121 -7.15 -3.70 6.31
CA GLU A 121 -7.45 -4.66 5.24
C GLU A 121 -6.38 -5.76 5.14
N ALA A 122 -5.90 -6.24 6.29
CA ALA A 122 -4.84 -7.26 6.35
C ALA A 122 -5.37 -8.67 6.63
N PHE A 123 -6.68 -8.88 6.52
CA PHE A 123 -7.31 -10.16 6.83
C PHE A 123 -6.79 -11.28 5.93
N LEU A 124 -6.36 -12.38 6.55
CA LEU A 124 -5.71 -13.50 5.85
C LEU A 124 -6.68 -14.57 5.35
N GLY A 125 -7.88 -14.61 5.87
CA GLY A 125 -8.85 -15.67 5.61
C GLY A 125 -8.63 -16.91 6.48
N TYR A 126 -9.67 -17.32 7.20
CA TYR A 126 -9.58 -18.49 8.07
C TYR A 126 -9.41 -19.80 7.27
N VAL A 127 -10.13 -19.88 6.13
CA VAL A 127 -10.06 -21.07 5.25
C VAL A 127 -8.67 -21.19 4.66
N LEU A 128 -8.06 -20.08 4.23
CA LEU A 128 -6.69 -20.08 3.69
C LEU A 128 -5.68 -20.48 4.76
N LEU A 129 -5.76 -19.90 5.96
CA LEU A 129 -4.87 -20.23 7.07
C LEU A 129 -4.98 -21.70 7.47
N ALA A 130 -6.20 -22.20 7.66
CA ALA A 130 -6.44 -23.60 8.03
C ALA A 130 -5.92 -24.56 6.95
N SER A 131 -6.20 -24.26 5.67
CA SER A 131 -5.73 -25.07 4.53
C SER A 131 -4.22 -25.04 4.38
N SER A 132 -3.58 -23.89 4.61
CA SER A 132 -2.11 -23.76 4.61
C SER A 132 -1.47 -24.58 5.72
N LEU A 133 -1.96 -24.46 6.95
CA LEU A 133 -1.48 -25.24 8.09
C LEU A 133 -1.63 -26.75 7.81
N PHE A 134 -2.83 -27.14 7.34
CA PHE A 134 -3.07 -28.53 6.93
C PHE A 134 -2.02 -29.00 5.90
N GLY A 135 -1.75 -28.18 4.86
CA GLY A 135 -0.79 -28.49 3.83
C GLY A 135 0.64 -28.65 4.36
N VAL A 136 1.06 -27.76 5.28
CA VAL A 136 2.41 -27.83 5.90
C VAL A 136 2.58 -29.08 6.75
N PHE A 137 1.58 -29.45 7.54
CA PHE A 137 1.64 -30.66 8.38
C PHE A 137 1.49 -31.94 7.58
N ARG A 138 0.71 -31.91 6.50
CA ARG A 138 0.44 -33.08 5.66
C ARG A 138 1.58 -33.38 4.70
N ILE A 139 2.16 -32.33 4.09
CA ILE A 139 3.22 -32.44 3.08
C ILE A 139 4.47 -31.80 3.64
N ARG A 140 5.30 -32.61 4.28
CA ARG A 140 6.50 -32.17 5.00
C ARG A 140 7.72 -32.02 4.08
N ASP A 141 7.53 -31.42 2.90
CA ASP A 141 8.66 -31.14 2.02
C ASP A 141 9.27 -29.75 2.26
N PHE A 142 10.46 -29.57 1.70
CA PHE A 142 11.23 -28.34 1.84
C PHE A 142 10.48 -27.12 1.31
N TRP A 143 9.90 -27.19 0.11
CA TRP A 143 9.25 -26.06 -0.53
C TRP A 143 8.01 -25.61 0.21
N ASN A 144 7.22 -26.53 0.72
CA ASN A 144 6.04 -26.25 1.50
C ASN A 144 6.38 -25.48 2.77
N ARG A 145 7.40 -25.93 3.47
CA ARG A 145 7.89 -25.27 4.68
C ARG A 145 8.52 -23.92 4.37
N LEU A 146 9.32 -23.82 3.31
CA LEU A 146 9.94 -22.57 2.88
C LEU A 146 8.88 -21.51 2.55
N CYS A 147 7.86 -21.87 1.76
CA CYS A 147 6.76 -20.94 1.45
C CYS A 147 6.03 -20.48 2.71
N PHE A 148 5.77 -21.38 3.65
CA PHE A 148 5.09 -21.03 4.90
C PHE A 148 5.96 -20.11 5.78
N VAL A 149 7.25 -20.42 5.96
CA VAL A 149 8.17 -19.57 6.74
C VAL A 149 8.35 -18.21 6.08
N ALA A 150 8.48 -18.16 4.76
CA ALA A 150 8.55 -16.92 4.01
C ALA A 150 7.25 -16.10 4.16
N ALA A 151 6.08 -16.75 4.12
CA ALA A 151 4.81 -16.08 4.39
C ALA A 151 4.78 -15.46 5.80
N MET A 152 5.20 -16.19 6.82
CA MET A 152 5.28 -15.67 8.20
C MET A 152 6.23 -14.46 8.29
N ALA A 153 7.38 -14.52 7.61
CA ALA A 153 8.31 -13.41 7.59
C ALA A 153 7.70 -12.17 6.89
N PHE A 154 6.95 -12.35 5.78
CA PHE A 154 6.23 -11.25 5.15
C PHE A 154 5.12 -10.68 6.04
N LEU A 155 4.43 -11.51 6.82
CA LEU A 155 3.46 -11.03 7.81
C LEU A 155 4.14 -10.18 8.89
N VAL A 156 5.30 -10.61 9.40
CA VAL A 156 6.07 -9.81 10.36
C VAL A 156 6.53 -8.49 9.74
N LEU A 157 6.99 -8.48 8.49
CA LEU A 157 7.35 -7.26 7.78
C LEU A 157 6.16 -6.32 7.58
N SER A 158 4.97 -6.87 7.35
CA SER A 158 3.77 -6.07 7.14
C SER A 158 3.31 -5.30 8.39
N LEU A 159 3.70 -5.74 9.57
CA LEU A 159 3.44 -5.04 10.84
C LEU A 159 4.21 -3.71 10.95
N GLY A 160 5.19 -3.47 10.07
CA GLY A 160 5.93 -2.22 10.01
C GLY A 160 6.98 -2.04 11.10
N PRO A 161 7.33 -0.77 11.44
CA PRO A 161 8.42 -0.48 12.36
C PRO A 161 8.10 -0.79 13.83
N THR A 162 6.83 -0.64 14.24
CA THR A 162 6.37 -0.90 15.61
C THR A 162 5.15 -1.80 15.62
N LEU A 163 5.04 -2.65 16.64
CA LEU A 163 3.92 -3.57 16.79
C LEU A 163 2.66 -2.81 17.23
N LYS A 164 1.59 -2.98 16.46
CA LYS A 164 0.26 -2.47 16.75
C LYS A 164 -0.70 -3.61 17.04
N VAL A 165 -1.40 -3.51 18.17
CA VAL A 165 -2.40 -4.50 18.58
C VAL A 165 -3.67 -3.74 18.97
N PHE A 166 -4.77 -3.98 18.29
CA PHE A 166 -6.02 -3.22 18.44
C PHE A 166 -5.78 -1.70 18.30
N SER A 167 -6.16 -0.92 19.33
CA SER A 167 -5.99 0.53 19.35
C SER A 167 -4.63 1.00 19.89
N THR A 168 -3.74 0.07 20.28
CA THR A 168 -2.49 0.40 20.97
C THR A 168 -1.30 0.21 20.05
N ASP A 169 -0.46 1.25 19.94
CA ASP A 169 0.91 1.10 19.43
C ASP A 169 1.78 0.74 20.66
N THR A 170 2.34 -0.46 20.66
CA THR A 170 3.10 -0.96 21.80
C THR A 170 4.49 -0.35 21.90
N GLY A 171 4.94 0.36 20.87
CA GLY A 171 6.32 0.86 20.78
C GLY A 171 7.39 -0.23 20.61
N LEU A 172 7.01 -1.52 20.58
CA LEU A 172 7.95 -2.62 20.38
C LEU A 172 8.53 -2.54 18.96
N PRO A 173 9.88 -2.36 18.82
CA PRO A 173 10.50 -2.29 17.51
C PRO A 173 10.46 -3.67 16.82
N LEU A 174 10.07 -3.69 15.57
CA LEU A 174 9.99 -4.86 14.72
C LEU A 174 11.15 -4.87 13.69
N PRO A 175 11.44 -6.02 13.05
CA PRO A 175 12.53 -6.14 12.07
C PRO A 175 12.47 -5.10 10.95
N TYR A 176 11.29 -4.62 10.59
CA TYR A 176 11.11 -3.58 9.59
C TYR A 176 11.79 -2.25 9.96
N SER A 177 11.85 -1.90 11.26
CA SER A 177 12.53 -0.68 11.74
C SER A 177 14.02 -0.66 11.39
N PHE A 178 14.68 -1.82 11.44
CA PHE A 178 16.09 -1.97 11.05
C PHE A 178 16.26 -1.97 9.53
N LEU A 179 15.31 -2.53 8.80
CA LEU A 179 15.35 -2.58 7.33
C LEU A 179 15.11 -1.21 6.69
N MET A 180 14.45 -0.27 7.37
CA MET A 180 14.21 1.07 6.85
C MET A 180 15.48 1.85 6.50
N SER A 181 16.61 1.53 7.12
CA SER A 181 17.92 2.13 6.79
C SER A 181 18.60 1.48 5.58
N VAL A 182 18.07 0.36 5.08
CA VAL A 182 18.68 -0.43 4.00
C VAL A 182 17.90 -0.27 2.71
N PRO A 183 18.49 0.25 1.61
CA PRO A 183 17.86 0.18 0.31
C PRO A 183 17.68 -1.29 -0.15
N PRO A 184 16.57 -1.66 -0.79
CA PRO A 184 15.38 -0.89 -1.21
C PRO A 184 14.29 -0.79 -0.14
N PHE A 185 14.49 -1.32 1.07
CA PHE A 185 13.47 -1.33 2.13
C PHE A 185 13.12 0.07 2.63
N SER A 186 14.09 1.00 2.60
CA SER A 186 13.85 2.41 2.95
C SER A 186 12.80 3.09 2.07
N MET A 187 12.43 2.48 0.94
CA MET A 187 11.42 3.00 0.02
C MET A 187 10.03 2.40 0.23
N GLY A 188 9.91 1.37 1.04
CA GLY A 188 8.67 0.65 1.28
C GLY A 188 7.66 1.48 2.07
N ARG A 189 6.93 2.41 1.45
CA ARG A 189 5.98 3.32 2.12
C ARG A 189 4.80 2.63 2.79
N THR A 190 4.50 1.40 2.41
CA THR A 190 3.27 0.73 2.79
C THR A 190 3.57 -0.71 3.21
N PRO A 191 4.12 -0.92 4.42
CA PRO A 191 4.47 -2.26 4.92
C PRO A 191 3.32 -3.26 4.82
N VAL A 192 2.06 -2.84 5.06
CA VAL A 192 0.88 -3.71 4.96
C VAL A 192 0.77 -4.46 3.63
N ARG A 193 1.35 -3.93 2.54
CA ARG A 193 1.35 -4.61 1.23
C ARG A 193 2.11 -5.94 1.23
N CYS A 194 3.00 -6.15 2.20
CA CYS A 194 3.67 -7.45 2.40
C CYS A 194 2.66 -8.58 2.65
N VAL A 195 1.46 -8.27 3.14
CA VAL A 195 0.37 -9.25 3.31
C VAL A 195 0.02 -9.93 1.99
N LEU A 196 0.03 -9.22 0.87
CA LEU A 196 -0.26 -9.80 -0.45
C LEU A 196 0.70 -10.94 -0.81
N PHE A 197 1.99 -10.76 -0.49
CA PHE A 197 3.00 -11.83 -0.71
C PHE A 197 2.83 -12.97 0.27
N ALA A 198 2.46 -12.67 1.51
CA ALA A 198 2.15 -13.69 2.50
C ALA A 198 0.95 -14.54 2.05
N LEU A 199 -0.13 -13.92 1.58
CA LEU A 199 -1.31 -14.61 1.05
C LEU A 199 -0.95 -15.52 -0.14
N PHE A 200 -0.16 -14.99 -1.09
CA PHE A 200 0.31 -15.78 -2.23
C PHE A 200 1.14 -16.98 -1.81
N LEU A 201 2.07 -16.79 -0.87
CA LEU A 201 2.91 -17.86 -0.36
C LEU A 201 2.12 -18.88 0.48
N LEU A 202 1.11 -18.46 1.24
CA LEU A 202 0.20 -19.35 1.98
C LEU A 202 -0.69 -20.19 1.06
N ALA A 203 -1.05 -19.65 -0.10
CA ALA A 203 -1.85 -20.40 -1.08
C ALA A 203 -1.14 -21.65 -1.61
N ILE A 204 0.20 -21.65 -1.65
CA ILE A 204 0.98 -22.81 -2.13
C ILE A 204 0.81 -24.02 -1.23
N PRO A 205 1.10 -23.99 0.08
CA PRO A 205 0.86 -25.11 0.97
C PRO A 205 -0.63 -25.47 1.07
N ALA A 206 -1.53 -24.48 1.00
CA ALA A 206 -2.97 -24.74 0.98
C ALA A 206 -3.38 -25.60 -0.22
N ALA A 207 -3.00 -25.17 -1.43
CA ALA A 207 -3.31 -25.91 -2.66
C ALA A 207 -2.74 -27.33 -2.64
N ARG A 208 -1.49 -27.49 -2.20
CA ARG A 208 -0.84 -28.80 -2.10
C ARG A 208 -1.50 -29.70 -1.06
N GLY A 209 -1.92 -29.13 0.09
CA GLY A 209 -2.70 -29.84 1.10
C GLY A 209 -4.02 -30.33 0.54
N LEU A 210 -4.77 -29.48 -0.16
CA LEU A 210 -6.03 -29.82 -0.78
C LEU A 210 -5.89 -30.86 -1.88
N SER A 211 -4.86 -30.79 -2.72
CA SER A 211 -4.61 -31.79 -3.77
C SER A 211 -4.38 -33.19 -3.18
N SER A 212 -3.82 -33.28 -1.97
CA SER A 212 -3.66 -34.57 -1.26
C SER A 212 -4.98 -35.19 -0.81
N ILE A 213 -6.04 -34.37 -0.68
CA ILE A 213 -7.41 -34.82 -0.38
C ILE A 213 -8.13 -35.20 -1.67
N GLU A 214 -7.97 -34.39 -2.72
CA GLU A 214 -8.59 -34.59 -4.02
C GLU A 214 -8.27 -36.00 -4.59
N GLY A 215 -7.02 -36.44 -4.42
CA GLY A 215 -6.55 -37.77 -4.84
C GLY A 215 -7.29 -38.95 -4.18
N ARG A 216 -8.19 -38.73 -3.21
CA ARG A 216 -8.99 -39.77 -2.54
C ARG A 216 -10.31 -40.08 -3.26
N GLY A 217 -10.44 -39.69 -4.53
CA GLY A 217 -11.62 -39.99 -5.35
C GLY A 217 -12.74 -38.93 -5.25
N ALA A 218 -13.96 -39.34 -5.57
CA ALA A 218 -15.11 -38.41 -5.68
C ALA A 218 -15.38 -37.64 -4.38
N ARG A 219 -15.31 -38.28 -3.23
CA ARG A 219 -15.51 -37.61 -1.92
C ARG A 219 -14.44 -36.55 -1.65
N GLY A 220 -13.17 -36.81 -2.02
CA GLY A 220 -12.10 -35.84 -1.87
C GLY A 220 -12.33 -34.61 -2.75
N ARG A 221 -12.76 -34.80 -4.00
CA ARG A 221 -13.09 -33.68 -4.91
C ARG A 221 -14.23 -32.81 -4.37
N VAL A 222 -15.30 -33.43 -3.86
CA VAL A 222 -16.42 -32.69 -3.24
C VAL A 222 -15.91 -31.86 -2.05
N MET A 223 -15.09 -32.46 -1.19
CA MET A 223 -14.54 -31.74 -0.03
C MET A 223 -13.67 -30.55 -0.43
N VAL A 224 -12.81 -30.71 -1.44
CA VAL A 224 -12.00 -29.61 -1.99
C VAL A 224 -12.90 -28.52 -2.57
N ALA A 225 -13.94 -28.88 -3.33
CA ALA A 225 -14.90 -27.94 -3.88
C ALA A 225 -15.61 -27.13 -2.78
N ILE A 226 -16.00 -27.77 -1.69
CA ILE A 226 -16.61 -27.10 -0.52
C ILE A 226 -15.62 -26.11 0.10
N VAL A 227 -14.37 -26.52 0.33
CA VAL A 227 -13.33 -25.63 0.91
C VAL A 227 -13.09 -24.43 0.02
N VAL A 228 -13.00 -24.63 -1.30
CA VAL A 228 -12.81 -23.52 -2.26
C VAL A 228 -14.03 -22.59 -2.27
N ALA A 229 -15.23 -23.14 -2.22
CA ALA A 229 -16.46 -22.33 -2.14
C ALA A 229 -16.52 -21.52 -0.85
N LEU A 230 -16.16 -22.12 0.29
CA LEU A 230 -16.09 -21.41 1.57
C LEU A 230 -15.05 -20.29 1.54
N ALA A 231 -13.86 -20.54 0.96
CA ALA A 231 -12.85 -19.49 0.77
C ALA A 231 -13.36 -18.36 -0.12
N GLY A 232 -14.11 -18.70 -1.18
CA GLY A 232 -14.74 -17.72 -2.05
C GLY A 232 -15.77 -16.85 -1.33
N ILE A 233 -16.60 -17.46 -0.48
CA ILE A 233 -17.60 -16.74 0.34
C ILE A 233 -16.90 -15.85 1.37
N GLU A 234 -15.88 -16.37 2.06
CA GLU A 234 -15.11 -15.64 3.07
C GLU A 234 -14.41 -14.40 2.47
N MET A 235 -13.83 -14.55 1.29
CA MET A 235 -13.08 -13.48 0.60
C MET A 235 -13.98 -12.65 -0.32
N TRP A 236 -15.27 -12.98 -0.42
CA TRP A 236 -16.16 -12.21 -1.25
C TRP A 236 -16.32 -10.80 -0.71
N SER A 237 -15.91 -9.85 -1.52
CA SER A 237 -16.07 -8.42 -1.23
C SER A 237 -17.06 -7.83 -2.23
N PRO A 238 -18.14 -7.20 -1.77
CA PRO A 238 -19.00 -6.45 -2.66
C PRO A 238 -18.16 -5.36 -3.34
N ARG A 239 -18.37 -5.15 -4.63
CA ARG A 239 -17.72 -4.04 -5.31
C ARG A 239 -18.08 -2.76 -4.57
N PRO A 240 -17.12 -1.91 -4.19
CA PRO A 240 -17.44 -0.60 -3.64
C PRO A 240 -18.38 0.07 -4.65
N ARG A 241 -19.51 0.55 -4.18
CA ARG A 241 -20.38 1.37 -5.01
C ARG A 241 -19.54 2.53 -5.47
N ALA A 242 -19.40 2.69 -6.77
CA ALA A 242 -18.80 3.88 -7.34
C ALA A 242 -19.75 5.02 -6.97
N GLU A 243 -19.44 5.74 -5.91
CA GLU A 243 -20.16 6.95 -5.57
C GLU A 243 -19.83 7.99 -6.63
N ARG A 244 -20.88 8.57 -7.18
CA ARG A 244 -20.71 9.64 -8.15
C ARG A 244 -20.20 10.84 -7.36
N PHE A 245 -18.96 11.22 -7.61
CA PHE A 245 -18.42 12.44 -7.05
C PHE A 245 -19.13 13.63 -7.71
N GLU A 246 -19.99 14.29 -6.97
CA GLU A 246 -20.57 15.56 -7.36
C GLU A 246 -19.63 16.66 -6.88
N SER A 247 -18.98 17.30 -7.84
CA SER A 247 -18.06 18.39 -7.53
C SER A 247 -18.81 19.58 -6.96
N PRO A 248 -18.41 20.09 -5.82
CA PRO A 248 -18.92 21.36 -5.33
C PRO A 248 -18.35 22.55 -6.12
N LEU A 249 -17.41 22.30 -7.04
CA LEU A 249 -16.71 23.35 -7.79
C LEU A 249 -17.49 23.77 -9.02
N ASP A 250 -17.90 25.02 -9.06
CA ASP A 250 -18.42 25.66 -10.25
C ASP A 250 -17.25 26.08 -11.17
N LEU A 251 -17.07 25.33 -12.26
CA LEU A 251 -15.97 25.52 -13.20
C LEU A 251 -16.03 26.90 -13.91
N SER A 252 -17.21 27.53 -14.02
CA SER A 252 -17.38 28.85 -14.65
C SER A 252 -16.69 29.96 -13.85
N ARG A 253 -16.46 29.76 -12.58
CA ARG A 253 -15.79 30.70 -11.67
C ARG A 253 -14.27 30.72 -11.79
N LEU A 254 -13.68 29.73 -12.48
CA LEU A 254 -12.24 29.65 -12.67
C LEU A 254 -11.78 30.60 -13.78
N VAL A 255 -10.84 31.48 -13.48
CA VAL A 255 -10.13 32.30 -14.47
C VAL A 255 -8.95 31.55 -15.07
N PRO A 256 -8.44 31.93 -16.26
CA PRO A 256 -7.27 31.27 -16.84
C PRO A 256 -6.08 31.22 -15.89
N GLY A 257 -5.35 30.10 -15.87
CA GLY A 257 -4.19 29.87 -15.00
C GLY A 257 -4.28 28.59 -14.17
N GLY A 258 -3.27 28.37 -13.35
CA GLY A 258 -3.19 27.23 -12.43
C GLY A 258 -4.10 27.39 -11.21
N VAL A 259 -4.17 26.34 -10.40
CA VAL A 259 -5.00 26.25 -9.19
C VAL A 259 -4.13 25.86 -7.99
N CYS A 260 -4.32 26.58 -6.89
CA CYS A 260 -3.76 26.25 -5.59
C CYS A 260 -4.88 25.89 -4.61
N ASN A 261 -4.84 24.71 -4.03
CA ASN A 261 -5.78 24.28 -3.02
C ASN A 261 -5.21 24.57 -1.62
N ILE A 262 -6.00 25.13 -0.73
CA ILE A 262 -5.65 25.42 0.66
C ILE A 262 -6.61 24.65 1.56
N PRO A 263 -6.13 23.87 2.54
CA PRO A 263 -4.75 23.84 3.08
C PRO A 263 -3.75 23.15 2.15
N LEU A 264 -2.50 23.61 2.19
CA LEU A 264 -1.38 23.06 1.42
C LEU A 264 -0.96 21.69 1.99
N THR A 265 -1.79 20.68 1.83
CA THR A 265 -1.51 19.35 2.39
C THR A 265 -0.76 18.46 1.40
N THR A 266 0.06 17.57 1.94
CA THR A 266 0.83 16.60 1.15
C THR A 266 0.02 15.40 0.68
N LEU A 267 -1.20 15.22 1.22
CA LEU A 267 -2.07 14.06 0.97
C LEU A 267 -3.43 14.48 0.42
N ASP A 268 -3.45 15.56 -0.33
CA ASP A 268 -4.68 16.12 -0.86
C ASP A 268 -5.20 15.31 -2.07
N GLY A 269 -5.96 14.28 -1.77
CA GLY A 269 -6.68 13.50 -2.78
C GLY A 269 -7.83 14.29 -3.41
N PHE A 270 -8.39 15.26 -2.69
CA PHE A 270 -9.50 16.07 -3.15
C PHE A 270 -9.04 17.06 -4.25
N ALA A 271 -7.89 17.70 -4.08
CA ALA A 271 -7.29 18.54 -5.11
C ALA A 271 -7.05 17.79 -6.42
N VAL A 272 -6.55 16.54 -6.35
CA VAL A 272 -6.38 15.70 -7.54
C VAL A 272 -7.72 15.33 -8.17
N LEU A 273 -8.73 15.06 -7.37
CA LEU A 273 -10.07 14.76 -7.85
C LEU A 273 -10.71 15.97 -8.55
N LEU A 274 -10.58 17.17 -7.97
CA LEU A 274 -10.99 18.42 -8.62
C LEU A 274 -10.21 18.67 -9.91
N GLN A 275 -8.91 18.34 -9.94
CA GLN A 275 -8.09 18.47 -11.15
C GLN A 275 -8.64 17.65 -12.32
N THR A 276 -9.19 16.45 -12.08
CA THR A 276 -9.81 15.64 -13.14
C THR A 276 -10.93 16.37 -13.86
N GLN A 277 -11.57 17.33 -13.19
CA GLN A 277 -12.68 18.09 -13.71
C GLN A 277 -12.22 19.38 -14.40
N HIS A 278 -11.42 20.21 -13.70
CA HIS A 278 -10.98 21.49 -14.27
C HIS A 278 -9.78 21.37 -15.21
N ARG A 279 -9.03 20.27 -15.18
CA ARG A 279 -7.89 19.95 -16.06
C ARG A 279 -6.77 20.99 -16.09
N ARG A 280 -6.61 21.76 -15.02
CA ARG A 280 -5.59 22.80 -14.90
C ARG A 280 -4.43 22.32 -14.06
N PRO A 281 -3.21 22.88 -14.22
CA PRO A 281 -2.11 22.62 -13.31
C PRO A 281 -2.51 22.94 -11.86
N ILE A 282 -2.08 22.11 -10.92
CA ILE A 282 -2.28 22.30 -9.48
C ILE A 282 -0.93 22.41 -8.78
N VAL A 283 -0.88 23.23 -7.72
CA VAL A 283 0.34 23.39 -6.90
C VAL A 283 0.52 22.23 -5.94
N THR A 284 -0.58 21.74 -5.39
CA THR A 284 -0.61 20.62 -4.43
C THR A 284 -1.42 19.48 -4.98
N GLY A 285 -1.22 18.29 -4.44
CA GLY A 285 -1.98 17.11 -4.82
C GLY A 285 -1.34 15.84 -4.26
N LEU A 286 -2.08 14.73 -4.32
CA LEU A 286 -1.58 13.43 -3.91
C LEU A 286 -0.53 12.94 -4.92
N VAL A 287 0.73 13.30 -4.69
CA VAL A 287 1.86 12.73 -5.42
C VAL A 287 2.50 11.70 -4.53
N SER A 288 2.52 10.46 -4.97
CA SER A 288 3.08 9.33 -4.20
C SER A 288 4.56 9.53 -3.87
N ARG A 289 5.25 10.34 -4.68
CA ARG A 289 6.64 10.76 -4.46
C ARG A 289 6.80 12.20 -4.91
N ARG A 290 7.26 13.04 -4.00
CA ARG A 290 7.74 14.38 -4.33
C ARG A 290 9.27 14.37 -4.29
N SER A 291 9.91 15.10 -5.20
CA SER A 291 11.32 15.44 -5.00
C SER A 291 11.46 16.31 -3.76
N GLN A 292 12.62 16.29 -3.12
CA GLN A 292 12.88 17.15 -1.97
C GLN A 292 12.64 18.63 -2.33
N GLU A 293 13.05 19.02 -3.52
CA GLU A 293 12.86 20.37 -4.05
C GLU A 293 11.36 20.78 -4.08
N VAL A 294 10.46 19.89 -4.54
CA VAL A 294 9.01 20.17 -4.55
C VAL A 294 8.48 20.22 -3.12
N ALA A 295 8.94 19.36 -2.22
CA ALA A 295 8.53 19.40 -0.83
C ALA A 295 8.95 20.71 -0.15
N ASP A 296 10.19 21.17 -0.40
CA ASP A 296 10.72 22.42 0.14
C ASP A 296 9.99 23.64 -0.44
N HIS A 297 9.54 23.57 -1.70
CA HIS A 297 8.71 24.63 -2.30
C HIS A 297 7.33 24.71 -1.65
N VAL A 298 6.68 23.57 -1.42
CA VAL A 298 5.35 23.54 -0.77
C VAL A 298 5.46 23.99 0.68
N ASN A 299 6.50 23.57 1.40
CA ASN A 299 6.72 24.01 2.78
C ASN A 299 6.94 25.55 2.84
N ARG A 300 7.78 26.08 1.95
CA ARG A 300 7.98 27.54 1.85
C ARG A 300 6.69 28.29 1.52
N LEU A 301 5.84 27.75 0.66
CA LEU A 301 4.54 28.34 0.39
C LEU A 301 3.64 28.31 1.63
N GLY A 302 3.67 27.25 2.43
CA GLY A 302 2.97 27.20 3.70
C GLY A 302 3.44 28.26 4.67
N ASP A 303 4.75 28.40 4.83
CA ASP A 303 5.35 29.43 5.68
C ASP A 303 4.99 30.86 5.22
N LEU A 304 4.98 31.09 3.90
CA LEU A 304 4.54 32.38 3.34
C LEU A 304 3.05 32.63 3.59
N LEU A 305 2.20 31.62 3.42
CA LEU A 305 0.78 31.76 3.67
C LEU A 305 0.48 32.17 5.13
N ASP A 306 1.23 31.61 6.07
CA ASP A 306 1.04 31.85 7.51
C ASP A 306 1.62 33.20 7.98
N HIS A 307 2.71 33.70 7.35
CA HIS A 307 3.45 34.84 7.84
C HIS A 307 3.43 36.06 6.90
N ASP A 308 3.32 35.85 5.59
CA ASP A 308 3.31 36.90 4.57
C ASP A 308 2.41 36.54 3.38
N PRO A 309 1.08 36.70 3.52
CA PRO A 309 0.14 36.41 2.44
C PRO A 309 0.37 37.19 1.14
N ALA A 310 1.02 38.38 1.21
CA ALA A 310 1.34 39.16 0.03
C ALA A 310 2.47 38.48 -0.77
N ALA A 311 3.54 38.03 -0.12
CA ALA A 311 4.61 37.29 -0.75
C ALA A 311 4.10 35.92 -1.27
N PHE A 312 3.20 35.26 -0.55
CA PHE A 312 2.51 34.05 -1.01
C PHE A 312 1.78 34.29 -2.33
N ALA A 313 0.94 35.34 -2.39
CA ALA A 313 0.19 35.68 -3.60
C ALA A 313 1.10 36.02 -4.79
N GLN A 314 2.15 36.80 -4.56
CA GLN A 314 3.16 37.12 -5.58
C GLN A 314 3.85 35.86 -6.12
N GLN A 315 4.18 34.93 -5.25
CA GLN A 315 4.81 33.67 -5.65
C GLN A 315 3.87 32.81 -6.52
N LEU A 316 2.59 32.72 -6.16
CA LEU A 316 1.58 32.02 -6.95
C LEU A 316 1.40 32.67 -8.34
N LEU A 317 1.28 33.98 -8.39
CA LEU A 317 1.15 34.72 -9.64
C LEU A 317 2.39 34.58 -10.54
N ALA A 318 3.59 34.55 -9.95
CA ALA A 318 4.83 34.27 -10.68
C ALA A 318 4.85 32.87 -11.31
N TRP A 319 4.13 31.92 -10.75
CA TRP A 319 3.96 30.57 -11.30
C TRP A 319 2.73 30.45 -12.23
N ASN A 320 2.08 31.57 -12.56
CA ASN A 320 0.84 31.58 -13.33
C ASN A 320 -0.30 30.80 -12.65
N VAL A 321 -0.33 30.79 -11.33
CA VAL A 321 -1.40 30.25 -10.49
C VAL A 321 -2.27 31.39 -10.06
N THR A 322 -3.46 31.44 -10.63
CA THR A 322 -4.40 32.58 -10.50
C THR A 322 -5.61 32.24 -9.66
N ASN A 323 -5.89 30.95 -9.46
CA ASN A 323 -7.06 30.49 -8.73
C ASN A 323 -6.62 29.85 -7.40
N VAL A 324 -7.32 30.19 -6.34
CA VAL A 324 -7.19 29.58 -5.02
C VAL A 324 -8.52 28.96 -4.62
N ILE A 325 -8.50 27.69 -4.26
CA ILE A 325 -9.66 26.97 -3.75
C ILE A 325 -9.46 26.77 -2.24
N LEU A 326 -10.36 27.34 -1.45
CA LEU A 326 -10.37 27.16 0.00
C LEU A 326 -11.22 25.93 0.34
N GLU A 327 -10.58 24.88 0.84
CA GLU A 327 -11.19 23.64 1.26
C GLU A 327 -11.50 23.63 2.77
N PRO A 328 -12.31 22.68 3.28
CA PRO A 328 -12.49 22.51 4.71
C PRO A 328 -11.15 22.38 5.46
N GLY A 329 -10.93 23.26 6.44
CA GLY A 329 -9.67 23.35 7.18
C GLY A 329 -8.73 24.46 6.71
N ALA A 330 -9.09 25.20 5.65
CA ALA A 330 -8.37 26.43 5.30
C ALA A 330 -8.55 27.50 6.40
N PRO A 331 -7.48 28.30 6.70
CA PRO A 331 -7.57 29.40 7.66
C PRO A 331 -8.68 30.40 7.30
N ASP A 332 -9.29 30.99 8.30
CA ASP A 332 -10.27 32.05 8.13
C ASP A 332 -9.63 33.37 7.66
N GLY A 333 -10.39 34.19 6.97
CA GLY A 333 -9.96 35.50 6.50
C GLY A 333 -9.24 35.50 5.14
N LEU A 334 -8.86 34.36 4.62
CA LEU A 334 -8.19 34.25 3.30
C LEU A 334 -9.13 34.65 2.16
N GLU A 335 -10.42 34.40 2.30
CA GLU A 335 -11.46 34.77 1.33
C GLU A 335 -11.56 36.28 1.09
N ALA A 336 -11.16 37.08 2.05
CA ALA A 336 -11.15 38.54 1.95
C ALA A 336 -9.76 39.07 1.53
N SER A 337 -8.69 38.50 2.04
CA SER A 337 -7.34 39.01 1.84
C SER A 337 -6.73 38.64 0.47
N LEU A 338 -6.90 37.42 0.00
CA LEU A 338 -6.28 36.96 -1.25
C LEU A 338 -6.85 37.62 -2.53
N PRO A 339 -8.16 37.93 -2.65
CA PRO A 339 -8.65 38.68 -3.80
C PRO A 339 -8.06 40.11 -3.92
N ALA A 340 -7.80 40.77 -2.80
CA ALA A 340 -7.13 42.06 -2.78
C ALA A 340 -5.70 42.01 -3.34
N LEU A 341 -5.10 40.83 -3.35
CA LEU A 341 -3.77 40.57 -3.88
C LEU A 341 -3.78 40.03 -5.33
N GLY A 342 -4.92 40.04 -6.01
CA GLY A 342 -5.05 39.69 -7.42
C GLY A 342 -5.34 38.22 -7.69
N LEU A 343 -5.66 37.41 -6.67
CA LEU A 343 -6.02 36.00 -6.81
C LEU A 343 -7.55 35.83 -6.88
N ASN A 344 -8.00 34.92 -7.74
CA ASN A 344 -9.40 34.49 -7.80
C ASN A 344 -9.65 33.43 -6.72
N VAL A 345 -10.48 33.74 -5.73
CA VAL A 345 -10.73 32.82 -4.61
C VAL A 345 -12.09 32.16 -4.74
N ILE A 346 -12.12 30.84 -4.59
CA ILE A 346 -13.33 30.03 -4.58
C ILE A 346 -13.40 29.31 -3.22
N ASP A 347 -14.39 29.71 -2.42
CA ASP A 347 -14.56 29.12 -1.09
C ASP A 347 -15.51 27.92 -1.14
N LEU A 348 -15.01 26.76 -0.79
CA LEU A 348 -15.75 25.51 -0.69
C LEU A 348 -15.96 25.04 0.77
N ARG A 349 -15.51 25.81 1.78
CA ARG A 349 -15.64 25.43 3.19
C ARG A 349 -17.07 25.23 3.65
N GLY A 350 -18.01 26.00 3.10
CA GLY A 350 -19.45 25.93 3.39
C GLY A 350 -20.23 24.96 2.48
N SER A 351 -19.67 24.56 1.36
CA SER A 351 -20.30 23.61 0.46
C SER A 351 -20.09 22.20 1.03
N GLY A 352 -21.01 21.73 1.84
CA GLY A 352 -20.95 20.42 2.51
C GLY A 352 -20.85 19.25 1.53
N GLY A 353 -19.75 19.17 0.80
CA GLY A 353 -19.32 18.02 0.05
C GLY A 353 -19.01 16.89 1.03
N ARG A 354 -20.04 16.23 1.52
CA ARG A 354 -19.90 14.97 2.25
C ARG A 354 -19.41 13.94 1.25
N VAL A 355 -18.12 13.64 1.30
CA VAL A 355 -17.66 12.30 0.95
C VAL A 355 -18.26 11.40 2.02
N GLN A 356 -19.43 10.84 1.76
CA GLN A 356 -20.03 9.81 2.58
C GLN A 356 -19.38 8.45 2.28
#